data_6e4866a1da29783f870e6a2a6ae71dc7
#
_entry.id   6e4866a1da29783f870e6a2a6ae71dc7
#
_cell.length_a   1.000
_cell.length_b   1.000
_cell.length_c   1.000
_cell.angle_alpha   90.00
_cell.angle_beta   90.00
_cell.angle_gamma   90.00
#
_symmetry.space_group_name_H-M   'P 1'
#
loop_
_entity.id
_entity.type
_entity.pdbx_description
1 polymer ?
#
loop_
_entity_poly.entity_id
_entity_poly.type
_entity_poly.pdbx_seq_one_letter_code
_entity_poly.pdbx_strand_id
1 'polypeptide(L)'
;MHIRIGILTAPKIEFEQREHTFLLKNVRIGIGFHWDRHEDQEFAGTLEIRRNPDGTQTAINTIDLEDYLCSVISSEMSANSPMELLKAHAVISRSWAIRAIMKPNHDGYHVCADDHCQRYEGLRRLNERAVEAVQATAGQVLTNDQMVNGKMVNEICDCRYHKCCGGRTEIWRTCWEDIDVPYIQSVECPYCNPAYFNHLPLWGEGLCPIERPVDGHRTFREGLSFLNDYDQETTDFHDWQVTYTAEELSEIIRTKSGIDFGEITDLIPLHRGPSGRIDQLKIVGTKHTEVIGKELKIRLWLSKTCLYSSWFEVEKKPSYIVHPSFVLTGHGWGHGAGLCQIGAAVMAAEGHSYEEILNNYYPGTRLNEKMRK
;
A
#
# COMPACT_ATOMS: atom_id res chain seq x y z
N MET A 1 -6.39 -23.92 -0.22
CA MET A 1 -5.10 -23.63 -0.93
C MET A 1 -4.12 -23.07 0.09
N HIS A 2 -2.84 -23.49 0.05
CA HIS A 2 -1.85 -23.01 1.01
C HIS A 2 -0.95 -21.92 0.38
N ILE A 3 -0.59 -20.94 1.20
CA ILE A 3 0.38 -19.89 0.87
C ILE A 3 1.60 -20.02 1.79
N ARG A 4 2.78 -19.70 1.26
CA ARG A 4 4.06 -19.70 1.99
C ARG A 4 4.55 -18.27 2.13
N ILE A 5 4.75 -17.82 3.35
CA ILE A 5 5.07 -16.43 3.70
C ILE A 5 6.44 -16.37 4.38
N GLY A 6 7.38 -15.62 3.81
CA GLY A 6 8.64 -15.29 4.46
C GLY A 6 8.41 -14.17 5.48
N ILE A 7 8.57 -14.48 6.78
CA ILE A 7 8.27 -13.55 7.87
C ILE A 7 9.49 -12.72 8.25
N LEU A 8 10.62 -13.40 8.46
CA LEU A 8 11.84 -12.79 9.02
C LEU A 8 13.07 -13.49 8.45
N THR A 9 14.09 -12.71 8.11
CA THR A 9 15.44 -13.23 7.81
C THR A 9 16.43 -12.60 8.79
N ALA A 10 17.18 -13.45 9.50
CA ALA A 10 18.14 -13.02 10.52
C ALA A 10 19.30 -14.03 10.64
N PRO A 11 20.46 -13.65 11.24
CA PRO A 11 21.54 -14.61 11.52
C PRO A 11 21.10 -15.79 12.37
N LYS A 12 20.18 -15.55 13.30
CA LYS A 12 19.53 -16.57 14.14
C LYS A 12 18.09 -16.16 14.39
N ILE A 13 17.16 -17.10 14.23
CA ILE A 13 15.74 -16.90 14.51
C ILE A 13 15.41 -17.51 15.87
N GLU A 14 14.76 -16.71 16.72
CA GLU A 14 14.23 -17.15 18.00
C GLU A 14 12.72 -17.31 17.91
N PHE A 15 12.24 -18.48 18.31
CA PHE A 15 10.81 -18.81 18.29
C PHE A 15 10.42 -19.73 19.44
N GLU A 16 9.12 -19.73 19.72
CA GLU A 16 8.47 -20.58 20.69
C GLU A 16 7.35 -21.36 20.00
N GLN A 17 7.47 -22.69 19.97
CA GLN A 17 6.40 -23.54 19.43
C GLN A 17 5.29 -23.69 20.47
N ARG A 18 4.03 -23.53 20.03
CA ARG A 18 2.81 -23.73 20.82
C ARG A 18 1.96 -24.82 20.20
N GLU A 19 0.89 -25.23 20.89
CA GLU A 19 0.07 -26.36 20.46
C GLU A 19 -0.46 -26.24 19.02
N HIS A 20 -1.00 -25.06 18.65
CA HIS A 20 -1.57 -24.80 17.32
C HIS A 20 -0.96 -23.58 16.63
N THR A 21 -0.03 -22.90 17.28
CA THR A 21 0.58 -21.65 16.82
C THR A 21 2.08 -21.66 17.07
N PHE A 22 2.77 -20.65 16.63
CA PHE A 22 4.15 -20.36 16.99
C PHE A 22 4.35 -18.87 17.18
N LEU A 23 5.22 -18.50 18.11
CA LEU A 23 5.61 -17.11 18.37
C LEU A 23 7.01 -16.88 17.81
N LEU A 24 7.15 -15.91 16.90
CA LEU A 24 8.44 -15.40 16.46
C LEU A 24 8.82 -14.17 17.28
N LYS A 25 10.08 -14.14 17.72
CA LYS A 25 10.62 -13.02 18.47
C LYS A 25 11.21 -11.96 17.55
N ASN A 26 11.03 -10.68 17.93
CA ASN A 26 11.72 -9.55 17.30
C ASN A 26 11.49 -9.45 15.78
N VAL A 27 10.26 -9.66 15.30
CA VAL A 27 9.87 -9.52 13.91
C VAL A 27 9.90 -8.03 13.55
N ARG A 28 10.61 -7.67 12.48
CA ARG A 28 10.65 -6.30 11.97
C ARG A 28 9.49 -6.04 11.04
N ILE A 29 8.79 -4.93 11.23
CA ILE A 29 7.57 -4.52 10.52
C ILE A 29 7.78 -3.14 9.93
N GLY A 30 7.26 -2.89 8.73
CA GLY A 30 7.32 -1.58 8.09
C GLY A 30 8.72 -1.19 7.66
N ILE A 31 9.48 -2.12 7.11
CA ILE A 31 10.91 -1.96 6.77
C ILE A 31 11.12 -0.76 5.84
N GLY A 32 11.79 0.27 6.36
CA GLY A 32 12.10 1.49 5.61
C GLY A 32 10.98 2.53 5.55
N PHE A 33 9.86 2.31 6.24
CA PHE A 33 8.78 3.27 6.45
C PHE A 33 8.86 3.96 7.81
N HIS A 34 8.00 4.96 8.07
CA HIS A 34 8.02 5.69 9.34
C HIS A 34 7.51 4.88 10.52
N TRP A 35 6.85 3.75 10.28
CA TRP A 35 6.38 2.81 11.30
C TRP A 35 7.31 1.61 11.51
N ASP A 36 8.55 1.68 11.01
CA ASP A 36 9.57 0.62 11.17
C ASP A 36 9.83 0.33 12.65
N ARG A 37 9.49 -0.86 13.08
CA ARG A 37 9.60 -1.31 14.46
C ARG A 37 9.81 -2.81 14.56
N HIS A 38 10.13 -3.28 15.77
CA HIS A 38 10.26 -4.70 16.08
C HIS A 38 9.23 -5.12 17.11
N GLU A 39 8.60 -6.28 16.87
CA GLU A 39 7.58 -6.84 17.74
C GLU A 39 7.68 -8.37 17.78
N ASP A 40 7.23 -8.97 18.91
CA ASP A 40 6.98 -10.41 18.98
C ASP A 40 5.62 -10.69 18.33
N GLN A 41 5.56 -11.66 17.40
CA GLN A 41 4.34 -11.96 16.65
C GLN A 41 4.00 -13.43 16.71
N GLU A 42 2.72 -13.73 16.92
CA GLU A 42 2.16 -15.10 16.95
C GLU A 42 1.45 -15.42 15.63
N PHE A 43 1.71 -16.62 15.10
CA PHE A 43 1.18 -17.08 13.83
C PHE A 43 0.50 -18.45 13.97
N ALA A 44 -0.61 -18.63 13.24
CA ALA A 44 -1.19 -19.94 12.98
C ALA A 44 -0.48 -20.67 11.84
N GLY A 45 -0.77 -21.96 11.64
CA GLY A 45 -0.19 -22.77 10.58
C GLY A 45 1.15 -23.41 10.98
N THR A 46 2.01 -23.66 10.00
CA THR A 46 3.29 -24.37 10.26
C THR A 46 4.49 -23.45 10.01
N LEU A 47 5.53 -23.61 10.83
CA LEU A 47 6.80 -22.90 10.72
C LEU A 47 7.88 -23.79 10.11
N GLU A 48 8.58 -23.26 9.11
CA GLU A 48 9.83 -23.80 8.58
C GLU A 48 10.96 -22.78 8.83
N ILE A 49 12.08 -23.24 9.37
CA ILE A 49 13.32 -22.45 9.47
C ILE A 49 14.28 -22.91 8.38
N ARG A 50 14.41 -22.13 7.32
CA ARG A 50 15.32 -22.40 6.21
C ARG A 50 16.68 -21.73 6.45
N ARG A 51 17.77 -22.45 6.22
CA ARG A 51 19.13 -21.89 6.20
C ARG A 51 19.46 -21.36 4.80
N ASN A 52 19.96 -20.14 4.74
CA ASN A 52 20.36 -19.47 3.50
C ASN A 52 21.87 -19.70 3.21
N PRO A 53 22.30 -19.57 1.93
CA PRO A 53 23.72 -19.73 1.55
C PRO A 53 24.68 -18.76 2.25
N ASP A 54 24.20 -17.57 2.63
CA ASP A 54 24.96 -16.53 3.36
C ASP A 54 25.09 -16.80 4.87
N GLY A 55 24.54 -17.92 5.35
CA GLY A 55 24.55 -18.32 6.74
C GLY A 55 23.38 -17.78 7.58
N THR A 56 22.53 -16.92 7.03
CA THR A 56 21.32 -16.45 7.68
C THR A 56 20.22 -17.54 7.70
N GLN A 57 19.16 -17.30 8.45
CA GLN A 57 17.97 -18.15 8.52
C GLN A 57 16.76 -17.33 8.07
N THR A 58 15.81 -17.98 7.37
CA THR A 58 14.49 -17.40 7.03
C THR A 58 13.39 -18.21 7.69
N ALA A 59 12.53 -17.55 8.47
CA ALA A 59 11.29 -18.12 8.98
C ALA A 59 10.21 -18.06 7.90
N ILE A 60 9.66 -19.21 7.53
CA ILE A 60 8.61 -19.35 6.53
C ILE A 60 7.37 -19.94 7.20
N ASN A 61 6.27 -19.20 7.15
CA ASN A 61 4.97 -19.68 7.59
C ASN A 61 4.20 -20.29 6.42
N THR A 62 3.59 -21.46 6.62
CA THR A 62 2.65 -22.06 5.67
C THR A 62 1.28 -22.16 6.30
N ILE A 63 0.27 -21.55 5.65
CA ILE A 63 -1.09 -21.45 6.19
C ILE A 63 -2.12 -21.56 5.04
N ASP A 64 -3.38 -21.82 5.36
CA ASP A 64 -4.46 -21.74 4.37
C ASP A 64 -4.63 -20.30 3.87
N LEU A 65 -4.98 -20.15 2.57
CA LEU A 65 -5.11 -18.84 1.94
C LEU A 65 -6.18 -17.96 2.60
N GLU A 66 -7.33 -18.52 2.99
CA GLU A 66 -8.40 -17.74 3.60
C GLU A 66 -7.99 -17.28 5.02
N ASP A 67 -7.29 -18.12 5.80
CA ASP A 67 -6.74 -17.74 7.10
C ASP A 67 -5.65 -16.65 6.96
N TYR A 68 -4.78 -16.77 5.94
CA TYR A 68 -3.84 -15.70 5.59
C TYR A 68 -4.55 -14.37 5.31
N LEU A 69 -5.64 -14.40 4.51
CA LEU A 69 -6.41 -13.20 4.18
C LEU A 69 -7.09 -12.58 5.40
N CYS A 70 -7.58 -13.39 6.35
CA CYS A 70 -8.11 -12.87 7.61
C CYS A 70 -7.08 -12.00 8.35
N SER A 71 -5.83 -12.44 8.40
CA SER A 71 -4.73 -11.67 8.99
C SER A 71 -4.39 -10.43 8.16
N VAL A 72 -4.28 -10.56 6.82
CA VAL A 72 -3.98 -9.44 5.92
C VAL A 72 -5.02 -8.33 6.06
N ILE A 73 -6.32 -8.65 5.93
CA ILE A 73 -7.38 -7.64 6.02
C ILE A 73 -7.41 -6.97 7.40
N SER A 74 -7.12 -7.73 8.45
CA SER A 74 -7.02 -7.20 9.82
C SER A 74 -5.78 -6.31 10.02
N SER A 75 -4.71 -6.52 9.25
CA SER A 75 -3.46 -5.75 9.35
C SER A 75 -3.45 -4.52 8.45
N GLU A 76 -4.11 -4.59 7.28
CA GLU A 76 -4.19 -3.50 6.29
C GLU A 76 -5.28 -2.47 6.63
N MET A 77 -6.36 -2.92 7.28
CA MET A 77 -7.56 -2.12 7.51
C MET A 77 -7.96 -2.07 8.98
N SER A 78 -8.53 -0.93 9.41
CA SER A 78 -9.13 -0.83 10.74
C SER A 78 -10.36 -1.74 10.85
N ALA A 79 -10.56 -2.35 12.02
CA ALA A 79 -11.76 -3.11 12.36
C ALA A 79 -13.07 -2.30 12.22
N ASN A 80 -12.98 -0.97 12.33
CA ASN A 80 -14.11 -0.05 12.19
C ASN A 80 -14.44 0.31 10.73
N SER A 81 -13.67 -0.17 9.76
CA SER A 81 -13.92 0.09 8.34
C SER A 81 -15.29 -0.44 7.91
N PRO A 82 -15.97 0.22 6.95
CA PRO A 82 -17.23 -0.27 6.40
C PRO A 82 -17.09 -1.70 5.83
N MET A 83 -18.10 -2.54 6.04
CA MET A 83 -18.08 -3.95 5.64
C MET A 83 -17.85 -4.13 4.13
N GLU A 84 -18.44 -3.30 3.30
CA GLU A 84 -18.30 -3.38 1.85
C GLU A 84 -16.86 -3.05 1.40
N LEU A 85 -16.15 -2.16 2.10
CA LEU A 85 -14.71 -1.96 1.89
C LEU A 85 -13.93 -3.22 2.26
N LEU A 86 -14.19 -3.82 3.43
CA LEU A 86 -13.50 -5.04 3.87
C LEU A 86 -13.70 -6.20 2.88
N LYS A 87 -14.93 -6.37 2.35
CA LYS A 87 -15.25 -7.36 1.30
C LYS A 87 -14.49 -7.07 0.00
N ALA A 88 -14.52 -5.82 -0.50
CA ALA A 88 -13.79 -5.43 -1.70
C ALA A 88 -12.29 -5.72 -1.53
N HIS A 89 -11.74 -5.36 -0.37
CA HIS A 89 -10.32 -5.58 -0.06
C HIS A 89 -9.97 -7.07 0.05
N ALA A 90 -10.85 -7.90 0.63
CA ALA A 90 -10.66 -9.36 0.68
C ALA A 90 -10.59 -9.98 -0.73
N VAL A 91 -11.46 -9.56 -1.66
CA VAL A 91 -11.45 -10.03 -3.06
C VAL A 91 -10.16 -9.65 -3.79
N ILE A 92 -9.73 -8.38 -3.68
CA ILE A 92 -8.50 -7.93 -4.38
C ILE A 92 -7.24 -8.55 -3.76
N SER A 93 -7.18 -8.66 -2.43
CA SER A 93 -6.05 -9.30 -1.74
C SER A 93 -5.94 -10.77 -2.10
N ARG A 94 -7.07 -11.49 -2.23
CA ARG A 94 -7.12 -12.87 -2.68
C ARG A 94 -6.63 -13.01 -4.12
N SER A 95 -7.11 -12.15 -5.03
CA SER A 95 -6.70 -12.15 -6.43
C SER A 95 -5.20 -11.96 -6.56
N TRP A 96 -4.65 -10.99 -5.85
CA TRP A 96 -3.22 -10.72 -5.82
C TRP A 96 -2.42 -11.89 -5.22
N ALA A 97 -2.84 -12.44 -4.07
CA ALA A 97 -2.15 -13.53 -3.41
C ALA A 97 -2.09 -14.80 -4.26
N ILE A 98 -3.19 -15.17 -4.94
CA ILE A 98 -3.21 -16.33 -5.84
C ILE A 98 -2.25 -16.11 -7.00
N ARG A 99 -2.20 -14.90 -7.56
CA ARG A 99 -1.26 -14.57 -8.62
C ARG A 99 0.19 -14.68 -8.14
N ALA A 100 0.48 -14.23 -6.93
CA ALA A 100 1.80 -14.38 -6.30
C ALA A 100 2.16 -15.86 -6.03
N ILE A 101 1.19 -16.71 -5.69
CA ILE A 101 1.40 -18.16 -5.58
C ILE A 101 1.75 -18.78 -6.93
N MET A 102 1.07 -18.34 -8.01
CA MET A 102 1.30 -18.86 -9.37
C MET A 102 2.63 -18.38 -9.98
N LYS A 103 3.09 -17.17 -9.61
CA LYS A 103 4.32 -16.54 -10.11
C LYS A 103 5.07 -15.91 -8.92
N PRO A 104 5.72 -16.70 -8.07
CA PRO A 104 6.42 -16.18 -6.89
C PRO A 104 7.64 -15.36 -7.29
N ASN A 105 7.82 -14.22 -6.63
CA ASN A 105 8.98 -13.33 -6.82
C ASN A 105 10.06 -13.53 -5.76
N HIS A 106 9.84 -14.46 -4.82
CA HIS A 106 10.76 -14.77 -3.74
C HIS A 106 11.33 -16.19 -3.89
N ASP A 107 12.56 -16.39 -3.45
CA ASP A 107 13.17 -17.71 -3.43
C ASP A 107 12.64 -18.56 -2.27
N GLY A 108 11.90 -19.63 -2.62
CA GLY A 108 11.42 -20.65 -1.67
C GLY A 108 10.16 -20.31 -0.87
N TYR A 109 9.55 -19.13 -1.07
CA TYR A 109 8.23 -18.78 -0.55
C TYR A 109 7.48 -17.86 -1.55
N HIS A 110 6.17 -17.67 -1.36
CA HIS A 110 5.35 -16.96 -2.34
C HIS A 110 5.37 -15.44 -2.12
N VAL A 111 5.26 -15.00 -0.87
CA VAL A 111 5.15 -13.59 -0.46
C VAL A 111 5.95 -13.32 0.81
N CYS A 112 6.39 -12.09 1.02
CA CYS A 112 6.88 -11.67 2.34
C CYS A 112 5.74 -11.09 3.19
N ALA A 113 5.96 -10.96 4.49
CA ALA A 113 4.98 -10.46 5.45
C ALA A 113 4.91 -8.93 5.55
N ASP A 114 5.74 -8.22 4.80
CA ASP A 114 5.90 -6.76 4.89
C ASP A 114 5.24 -6.02 3.71
N ASP A 115 5.19 -4.70 3.79
CA ASP A 115 4.57 -3.76 2.82
C ASP A 115 5.04 -3.91 1.35
N HIS A 116 6.14 -4.64 1.10
CA HIS A 116 6.55 -5.01 -0.27
C HIS A 116 5.51 -5.95 -0.95
N CYS A 117 4.87 -6.85 -0.18
CA CYS A 117 3.82 -7.76 -0.66
C CYS A 117 2.47 -7.36 -0.11
N GLN A 118 2.08 -7.93 1.01
CA GLN A 118 0.88 -7.58 1.78
C GLN A 118 1.23 -7.67 3.26
N ARG A 119 0.73 -6.74 4.04
CA ARG A 119 0.97 -6.68 5.46
C ARG A 119 0.33 -7.88 6.16
N TYR A 120 1.16 -8.75 6.71
CA TYR A 120 0.73 -9.97 7.39
C TYR A 120 1.34 -10.03 8.79
N GLU A 121 0.55 -9.72 9.81
CA GLU A 121 0.98 -9.63 11.21
C GLU A 121 0.48 -10.80 12.08
N GLY A 122 0.16 -11.94 11.47
CA GLY A 122 -0.29 -13.13 12.17
C GLY A 122 -1.62 -12.95 12.91
N LEU A 123 -1.71 -13.42 14.15
CA LEU A 123 -2.94 -13.42 14.94
C LEU A 123 -3.16 -12.14 15.77
N ARG A 124 -2.14 -11.31 15.91
CA ARG A 124 -2.15 -10.18 16.85
C ARG A 124 -3.27 -9.17 16.58
N ARG A 125 -3.56 -8.89 15.31
CA ARG A 125 -4.56 -7.91 14.89
C ARG A 125 -5.83 -8.51 14.35
N LEU A 126 -5.95 -9.84 14.43
CA LEU A 126 -7.11 -10.54 13.90
C LEU A 126 -8.39 -9.98 14.52
N ASN A 127 -9.32 -9.55 13.67
CA ASN A 127 -10.62 -9.03 14.08
C ASN A 127 -11.77 -9.77 13.40
N GLU A 128 -12.89 -9.89 14.11
CA GLU A 128 -14.06 -10.65 13.66
C GLU A 128 -14.69 -10.09 12.38
N ARG A 129 -14.69 -8.78 12.19
CA ARG A 129 -15.27 -8.14 10.99
C ARG A 129 -14.46 -8.42 9.74
N ALA A 130 -13.13 -8.47 9.85
CA ALA A 130 -12.28 -8.88 8.73
C ALA A 130 -12.49 -10.36 8.39
N VAL A 131 -12.62 -11.22 9.40
CA VAL A 131 -12.95 -12.65 9.22
C VAL A 131 -14.31 -12.79 8.52
N GLU A 132 -15.35 -12.06 8.96
CA GLU A 132 -16.67 -12.05 8.32
C GLU A 132 -16.59 -11.63 6.84
N ALA A 133 -15.85 -10.57 6.51
CA ALA A 133 -15.68 -10.11 5.15
C ALA A 133 -14.99 -11.14 4.24
N VAL A 134 -13.92 -11.78 4.74
CA VAL A 134 -13.20 -12.86 4.03
C VAL A 134 -14.12 -14.05 3.79
N GLN A 135 -14.87 -14.48 4.80
CA GLN A 135 -15.83 -15.59 4.68
C GLN A 135 -16.97 -15.28 3.73
N ALA A 136 -17.55 -14.06 3.78
CA ALA A 136 -18.63 -13.62 2.90
C ALA A 136 -18.21 -13.57 1.42
N THR A 137 -16.91 -13.41 1.14
CA THR A 137 -16.34 -13.36 -0.23
C THR A 137 -15.47 -14.58 -0.55
N ALA A 138 -15.59 -15.67 0.21
CA ALA A 138 -14.71 -16.84 0.08
C ALA A 138 -14.66 -17.38 -1.36
N GLY A 139 -13.43 -17.55 -1.88
CA GLY A 139 -13.18 -18.04 -3.24
C GLY A 139 -13.43 -17.03 -4.36
N GLN A 140 -13.93 -15.83 -4.08
CA GLN A 140 -14.16 -14.80 -5.09
C GLN A 140 -12.86 -14.11 -5.49
N VAL A 141 -12.64 -13.93 -6.79
CA VAL A 141 -11.48 -13.27 -7.39
C VAL A 141 -11.89 -12.38 -8.55
N LEU A 142 -11.10 -11.35 -8.83
CA LEU A 142 -11.23 -10.57 -10.06
C LEU A 142 -10.46 -11.25 -11.19
N THR A 143 -11.08 -11.34 -12.36
CA THR A 143 -10.45 -11.85 -13.59
C THR A 143 -10.64 -10.87 -14.72
N ASN A 144 -9.75 -10.95 -15.70
CA ASN A 144 -9.82 -10.17 -16.94
C ASN A 144 -9.50 -11.06 -18.13
N ASP A 145 -10.23 -10.84 -19.23
CA ASP A 145 -9.99 -11.55 -20.49
C ASP A 145 -8.80 -10.90 -21.22
N GLN A 146 -7.75 -11.66 -21.47
CA GLN A 146 -6.55 -11.20 -22.15
C GLN A 146 -6.24 -12.06 -23.37
N MET A 147 -5.70 -11.44 -24.41
CA MET A 147 -5.20 -12.15 -25.60
C MET A 147 -3.78 -12.65 -25.32
N VAL A 148 -3.62 -13.97 -25.18
CA VAL A 148 -2.33 -14.61 -24.99
C VAL A 148 -2.10 -15.56 -26.17
N ASN A 149 -1.05 -15.31 -26.96
CA ASN A 149 -0.71 -16.11 -28.15
C ASN A 149 -1.90 -16.33 -29.12
N GLY A 150 -2.69 -15.28 -29.35
CA GLY A 150 -3.85 -15.30 -30.25
C GLY A 150 -5.10 -16.01 -29.71
N LYS A 151 -5.12 -16.36 -28.42
CA LYS A 151 -6.29 -16.95 -27.74
C LYS A 151 -6.75 -16.06 -26.58
N MET A 152 -8.06 -15.96 -26.42
CA MET A 152 -8.62 -15.33 -25.22
C MET A 152 -8.43 -16.25 -24.02
N VAL A 153 -7.75 -15.73 -22.99
CA VAL A 153 -7.49 -16.40 -21.72
C VAL A 153 -8.08 -15.52 -20.61
N ASN A 154 -8.86 -16.13 -19.73
CA ASN A 154 -9.37 -15.45 -18.53
C ASN A 154 -8.35 -15.62 -17.41
N GLU A 155 -7.61 -14.55 -17.07
CA GLU A 155 -6.57 -14.55 -16.04
C GLU A 155 -7.04 -13.84 -14.78
N ILE A 156 -6.54 -14.30 -13.62
CA ILE A 156 -6.73 -13.61 -12.33
C ILE A 156 -5.94 -12.30 -12.38
N CYS A 157 -6.58 -11.21 -11.94
CA CYS A 157 -6.01 -9.88 -11.96
C CYS A 157 -4.90 -9.70 -10.92
N ASP A 158 -3.86 -8.95 -11.27
CA ASP A 158 -2.87 -8.40 -10.33
C ASP A 158 -3.45 -7.13 -9.70
N CYS A 159 -4.25 -7.32 -8.65
CA CYS A 159 -4.99 -6.23 -8.03
C CYS A 159 -4.10 -5.46 -7.05
N ARG A 160 -3.74 -4.23 -7.41
CA ARG A 160 -2.96 -3.32 -6.58
C ARG A 160 -3.86 -2.36 -5.83
N TYR A 161 -3.43 -1.91 -4.65
CA TYR A 161 -4.16 -0.94 -3.83
C TYR A 161 -3.19 0.01 -3.12
N HIS A 162 -3.69 1.13 -2.70
CA HIS A 162 -2.92 2.18 -2.03
C HIS A 162 -3.81 2.96 -1.08
N LYS A 163 -3.23 3.70 -0.14
CA LYS A 163 -3.99 4.42 0.89
C LYS A 163 -4.86 5.53 0.30
N CYS A 164 -4.27 6.46 -0.47
CA CYS A 164 -4.98 7.62 -1.04
C CYS A 164 -4.46 7.96 -2.44
N CYS A 165 -5.35 8.06 -3.43
CA CYS A 165 -4.93 8.43 -4.79
C CYS A 165 -4.66 9.93 -4.93
N GLY A 166 -5.27 10.79 -4.10
CA GLY A 166 -5.20 12.25 -4.21
C GLY A 166 -6.21 12.86 -5.20
N GLY A 167 -7.26 12.10 -5.58
CA GLY A 167 -8.32 12.56 -6.50
C GLY A 167 -8.39 11.82 -7.83
N ARG A 168 -7.31 11.13 -8.23
CA ARG A 168 -7.24 10.31 -9.46
C ARG A 168 -6.28 9.15 -9.28
N THR A 169 -6.69 7.94 -9.69
CA THR A 169 -5.80 6.77 -9.66
C THR A 169 -4.78 6.79 -10.78
N GLU A 170 -3.74 5.97 -10.65
CA GLU A 170 -2.61 5.91 -11.57
C GLU A 170 -2.67 4.64 -12.43
N ILE A 171 -1.97 4.64 -13.57
CA ILE A 171 -1.81 3.49 -14.44
C ILE A 171 -0.57 2.68 -14.06
N TRP A 172 -0.53 1.42 -14.50
CA TRP A 172 0.54 0.48 -14.18
C TRP A 172 1.95 0.99 -14.52
N ARG A 173 2.15 1.48 -15.75
CA ARG A 173 3.47 1.85 -16.28
C ARG A 173 4.15 3.01 -15.55
N THR A 174 3.41 3.86 -14.85
CA THR A 174 3.97 4.91 -14.00
C THR A 174 4.70 4.32 -12.79
N CYS A 175 4.22 3.20 -12.28
CA CYS A 175 4.68 2.59 -11.04
C CYS A 175 5.69 1.45 -11.27
N TRP A 176 5.46 0.64 -12.31
CA TRP A 176 6.21 -0.60 -12.59
C TRP A 176 6.71 -0.65 -14.04
N GLU A 177 6.65 -1.83 -14.67
CA GLU A 177 7.13 -2.05 -16.03
C GLU A 177 6.32 -1.27 -17.07
N ASP A 178 6.96 -0.99 -18.23
CA ASP A 178 6.33 -0.27 -19.33
C ASP A 178 5.37 -1.16 -20.15
N ILE A 179 4.37 -1.70 -19.47
CA ILE A 179 3.30 -2.50 -20.06
C ILE A 179 1.95 -1.88 -19.76
N ASP A 180 0.96 -2.15 -20.60
CA ASP A 180 -0.43 -1.81 -20.34
C ASP A 180 -1.12 -2.93 -19.59
N VAL A 181 -1.73 -2.62 -18.44
CA VAL A 181 -2.57 -3.51 -17.68
C VAL A 181 -4.00 -2.98 -17.80
N PRO A 182 -4.87 -3.61 -18.62
CA PRO A 182 -6.12 -2.99 -19.07
C PRO A 182 -7.12 -2.69 -17.96
N TYR A 183 -7.02 -3.36 -16.83
CA TYR A 183 -7.87 -3.15 -15.64
C TYR A 183 -7.23 -2.24 -14.57
N ILE A 184 -5.99 -1.78 -14.74
CA ILE A 184 -5.36 -0.75 -13.91
C ILE A 184 -5.37 0.56 -14.69
N GLN A 185 -6.51 1.23 -14.64
CA GLN A 185 -6.74 2.47 -15.34
C GLN A 185 -6.68 3.66 -14.41
N SER A 186 -6.49 4.85 -14.98
CA SER A 186 -6.62 6.11 -14.25
C SER A 186 -8.10 6.48 -14.19
N VAL A 187 -8.70 6.35 -13.01
CA VAL A 187 -10.10 6.71 -12.76
C VAL A 187 -10.18 7.92 -11.83
N GLU A 188 -11.18 8.76 -12.02
CA GLU A 188 -11.48 9.84 -11.07
C GLU A 188 -11.97 9.26 -9.75
N CYS A 189 -11.46 9.81 -8.66
CA CYS A 189 -11.80 9.40 -7.32
C CYS A 189 -12.10 10.65 -6.45
N PRO A 190 -13.26 11.27 -6.61
CA PRO A 190 -13.66 12.43 -5.80
C PRO A 190 -13.75 12.08 -4.32
N TYR A 191 -14.04 10.84 -4.01
CA TYR A 191 -14.29 10.31 -2.68
C TYR A 191 -13.15 10.47 -1.69
N CYS A 192 -11.89 10.53 -2.14
CA CYS A 192 -10.75 10.76 -1.24
C CYS A 192 -10.38 12.24 -1.09
N ASN A 193 -11.11 13.14 -1.75
CA ASN A 193 -10.87 14.58 -1.64
C ASN A 193 -11.51 15.14 -0.36
N PRO A 194 -10.76 15.90 0.49
CA PRO A 194 -11.30 16.52 1.69
C PRO A 194 -12.55 17.37 1.46
N ALA A 195 -12.61 18.09 0.34
CA ALA A 195 -13.78 18.91 -0.01
C ALA A 195 -15.06 18.09 -0.24
N TYR A 196 -14.94 16.84 -0.64
CA TYR A 196 -16.08 15.94 -0.87
C TYR A 196 -16.80 15.61 0.45
N PHE A 197 -16.06 15.46 1.56
CA PHE A 197 -16.62 15.15 2.88
C PHE A 197 -17.53 16.24 3.42
N ASN A 198 -17.34 17.49 3.01
CA ASN A 198 -18.18 18.60 3.44
C ASN A 198 -19.63 18.50 2.93
N HIS A 199 -19.88 17.64 1.94
CA HIS A 199 -21.21 17.44 1.34
C HIS A 199 -21.90 16.17 1.84
N LEU A 200 -21.19 15.31 2.62
CA LEU A 200 -21.80 14.09 3.14
C LEU A 200 -22.77 14.40 4.27
N PRO A 201 -23.98 13.82 4.24
CA PRO A 201 -24.90 13.93 5.38
C PRO A 201 -24.25 13.36 6.64
N LEU A 202 -24.54 13.94 7.79
CA LEU A 202 -24.11 13.42 9.08
C LEU A 202 -24.52 11.95 9.18
N TRP A 203 -23.55 11.06 9.26
CA TRP A 203 -23.74 9.60 9.30
C TRP A 203 -24.76 9.21 10.35
N GLY A 204 -25.77 8.41 9.95
CA GLY A 204 -26.84 7.96 10.82
C GLY A 204 -26.35 7.12 11.99
N GLU A 205 -27.16 7.08 13.04
CA GLU A 205 -26.98 6.25 14.23
C GLU A 205 -26.72 4.79 13.80
N GLY A 206 -25.51 4.28 14.08
CA GLY A 206 -25.14 2.88 13.83
C GLY A 206 -23.77 2.61 13.19
N LEU A 207 -23.11 3.63 12.63
CA LEU A 207 -21.81 3.46 11.95
C LEU A 207 -20.70 4.31 12.59
N CYS A 208 -20.34 4.02 13.80
CA CYS A 208 -19.35 4.67 14.67
C CYS A 208 -19.91 5.83 15.49
N PRO A 209 -19.81 5.77 16.84
CA PRO A 209 -20.16 6.88 17.70
C PRO A 209 -19.06 7.96 17.61
N ILE A 210 -19.17 8.85 16.63
CA ILE A 210 -18.33 10.04 16.60
C ILE A 210 -19.04 11.09 17.45
N GLU A 211 -18.41 11.53 18.52
CA GLU A 211 -18.87 12.66 19.31
C GLU A 211 -19.08 13.88 18.40
N ARG A 212 -20.24 14.52 18.50
CA ARG A 212 -20.59 15.67 17.66
C ARG A 212 -19.65 16.83 17.98
N PRO A 213 -18.99 17.44 17.00
CA PRO A 213 -18.30 18.71 17.24
C PRO A 213 -19.31 19.77 17.69
N VAL A 214 -18.90 20.61 18.61
CA VAL A 214 -19.75 21.63 19.23
C VAL A 214 -20.23 22.71 18.23
N ASP A 215 -19.56 22.81 17.07
CA ASP A 215 -19.81 23.81 16.02
C ASP A 215 -20.49 23.25 14.74
N GLY A 216 -20.80 21.95 14.73
CA GLY A 216 -21.51 21.31 13.60
C GLY A 216 -20.67 21.10 12.33
N HIS A 217 -19.40 21.49 12.30
CA HIS A 217 -18.47 21.25 11.19
C HIS A 217 -17.56 20.07 11.49
N ARG A 218 -17.59 19.05 10.64
CA ARG A 218 -16.63 17.92 10.71
C ARG A 218 -15.37 18.26 9.94
N THR A 219 -14.22 17.98 10.52
CA THR A 219 -12.98 17.98 9.79
C THR A 219 -12.85 16.67 9.00
N PHE A 220 -12.10 16.69 7.90
CA PHE A 220 -11.74 15.49 7.14
C PHE A 220 -11.16 14.38 8.04
N ARG A 221 -10.38 14.77 9.06
CA ARG A 221 -9.79 13.87 10.08
C ARG A 221 -10.85 13.10 10.87
N GLU A 222 -11.91 13.76 11.29
CA GLU A 222 -12.98 13.14 12.10
C GLU A 222 -13.84 12.19 11.27
N GLY A 223 -14.08 12.52 9.99
CA GLY A 223 -14.78 11.64 9.04
C GLY A 223 -14.05 10.36 8.71
N LEU A 224 -12.71 10.34 8.82
CA LEU A 224 -11.85 9.21 8.52
C LEU A 224 -11.30 8.47 9.75
N SER A 225 -11.82 8.74 10.94
CA SER A 225 -11.34 8.09 12.18
C SER A 225 -11.37 6.56 12.12
N PHE A 226 -12.27 5.97 11.33
CA PHE A 226 -12.34 4.53 11.09
C PHE A 226 -11.21 3.98 10.20
N LEU A 227 -10.48 4.86 9.51
CA LEU A 227 -9.29 4.51 8.73
C LEU A 227 -8.00 4.74 9.52
N ASN A 228 -8.09 5.23 10.77
CA ASN A 228 -6.93 5.35 11.64
C ASN A 228 -6.33 3.98 11.85
N ASP A 229 -5.22 3.78 11.20
CA ASP A 229 -4.41 2.62 11.36
C ASP A 229 -3.45 2.84 12.54
N TYR A 230 -3.10 1.75 13.21
CA TYR A 230 -2.28 1.74 14.43
C TYR A 230 -0.89 2.36 14.22
N ASP A 231 -0.44 2.51 12.98
CA ASP A 231 0.93 2.84 12.62
C ASP A 231 1.06 4.16 11.88
N GLN A 232 0.01 4.98 11.83
CA GLN A 232 0.03 6.20 11.04
C GLN A 232 0.14 7.42 11.93
N GLU A 233 1.20 8.19 11.73
CA GLU A 233 1.47 9.43 12.45
C GLU A 233 0.46 10.54 12.10
N THR A 234 -0.26 10.41 10.97
CA THR A 234 -1.18 11.41 10.48
C THR A 234 -2.39 10.79 9.78
N THR A 235 -3.52 11.47 9.84
CA THR A 235 -4.72 11.19 9.05
C THR A 235 -4.81 12.07 7.79
N ASP A 236 -3.86 12.95 7.55
CA ASP A 236 -3.78 13.81 6.38
C ASP A 236 -3.17 13.04 5.20
N PHE A 237 -3.98 12.14 4.60
CA PHE A 237 -3.53 11.29 3.50
C PHE A 237 -3.65 11.96 2.13
N HIS A 238 -4.40 13.06 2.03
CA HIS A 238 -4.64 13.72 0.75
C HIS A 238 -3.57 14.73 0.40
N ASP A 239 -3.23 15.62 1.33
CA ASP A 239 -2.26 16.70 1.11
C ASP A 239 -1.10 16.59 2.10
N TRP A 240 0.11 16.81 1.60
CA TRP A 240 1.31 16.76 2.42
C TRP A 240 2.37 17.75 1.93
N GLN A 241 3.23 18.17 2.85
CA GLN A 241 4.36 19.02 2.53
C GLN A 241 5.59 18.56 3.32
N VAL A 242 6.76 18.53 2.67
CA VAL A 242 8.06 18.31 3.30
C VAL A 242 9.02 19.38 2.82
N THR A 243 9.94 19.76 3.71
CA THR A 243 10.97 20.76 3.42
C THR A 243 12.32 20.19 3.78
N TYR A 244 13.28 20.33 2.88
CA TYR A 244 14.68 19.94 3.07
C TYR A 244 15.60 21.13 2.79
N THR A 245 16.69 21.28 3.53
CA THR A 245 17.81 22.06 3.05
C THR A 245 18.50 21.33 1.89
N ALA A 246 19.23 22.03 1.04
CA ALA A 246 20.01 21.41 -0.05
C ALA A 246 21.01 20.38 0.49
N GLU A 247 21.60 20.65 1.67
CA GLU A 247 22.52 19.75 2.36
C GLU A 247 21.81 18.46 2.82
N GLU A 248 20.67 18.58 3.52
CA GLU A 248 19.88 17.42 3.96
C GLU A 248 19.44 16.55 2.79
N LEU A 249 18.93 17.16 1.72
CA LEU A 249 18.48 16.46 0.52
C LEU A 249 19.63 15.73 -0.17
N SER A 250 20.82 16.37 -0.26
CA SER A 250 22.02 15.79 -0.83
C SER A 250 22.46 14.55 -0.05
N GLU A 251 22.43 14.63 1.28
CA GLU A 251 22.79 13.50 2.15
C GLU A 251 21.76 12.35 2.07
N ILE A 252 20.48 12.67 2.03
CA ILE A 252 19.41 11.67 1.83
C ILE A 252 19.63 10.92 0.51
N ILE A 253 19.77 11.65 -0.61
CA ILE A 253 19.94 11.06 -1.93
C ILE A 253 21.24 10.24 -1.99
N ARG A 254 22.35 10.75 -1.45
CA ARG A 254 23.61 10.02 -1.39
C ARG A 254 23.49 8.71 -0.63
N THR A 255 22.81 8.74 0.53
CA THR A 255 22.62 7.55 1.38
C THR A 255 21.71 6.51 0.70
N LYS A 256 20.62 6.95 0.05
CA LYS A 256 19.65 6.06 -0.58
C LYS A 256 20.10 5.51 -1.94
N SER A 257 20.84 6.30 -2.71
CA SER A 257 21.29 5.92 -4.05
C SER A 257 22.67 5.28 -4.09
N GLY A 258 23.53 5.59 -3.10
CA GLY A 258 24.95 5.28 -3.14
C GLY A 258 25.75 6.19 -4.09
N ILE A 259 25.14 7.22 -4.69
CA ILE A 259 25.75 8.11 -5.69
C ILE A 259 26.03 9.47 -5.06
N ASP A 260 27.25 9.99 -5.24
CA ASP A 260 27.63 11.34 -4.81
C ASP A 260 27.26 12.38 -5.89
N PHE A 261 26.07 12.99 -5.74
CA PHE A 261 25.66 14.11 -6.60
C PHE A 261 26.36 15.44 -6.27
N GLY A 262 27.10 15.52 -5.18
CA GLY A 262 27.52 16.77 -4.60
C GLY A 262 26.33 17.50 -3.93
N GLU A 263 26.30 18.83 -3.96
CA GLU A 263 25.13 19.59 -3.52
C GLU A 263 24.02 19.50 -4.55
N ILE A 264 22.81 19.15 -4.13
CA ILE A 264 21.64 19.13 -5.01
C ILE A 264 21.25 20.58 -5.35
N THR A 265 21.24 20.87 -6.63
CA THR A 265 20.91 22.21 -7.17
C THR A 265 19.53 22.30 -7.76
N ASP A 266 18.97 21.17 -8.24
CA ASP A 266 17.60 21.15 -8.80
C ASP A 266 16.98 19.75 -8.77
N LEU A 267 15.64 19.72 -8.74
CA LEU A 267 14.78 18.56 -8.94
C LEU A 267 13.76 18.91 -10.04
N ILE A 268 13.87 18.28 -11.21
CA ILE A 268 13.08 18.64 -12.39
C ILE A 268 12.19 17.46 -12.80
N PRO A 269 10.87 17.50 -12.56
CA PRO A 269 9.94 16.52 -13.10
C PRO A 269 9.96 16.57 -14.64
N LEU A 270 10.29 15.44 -15.28
CA LEU A 270 10.35 15.33 -16.75
C LEU A 270 9.09 14.70 -17.33
N HIS A 271 8.51 13.75 -16.63
CA HIS A 271 7.28 13.08 -17.05
C HIS A 271 6.40 12.76 -15.82
N ARG A 272 5.08 12.81 -16.06
CA ARG A 272 4.06 12.47 -15.07
C ARG A 272 3.03 11.53 -15.68
N GLY A 273 2.56 10.59 -14.91
CA GLY A 273 1.40 9.78 -15.26
C GLY A 273 0.08 10.58 -15.14
N PRO A 274 -1.04 9.97 -15.54
CA PRO A 274 -2.36 10.63 -15.56
C PRO A 274 -2.84 11.18 -14.22
N SER A 275 -2.39 10.61 -13.10
CA SER A 275 -2.73 11.11 -11.76
C SER A 275 -1.93 12.34 -11.34
N GLY A 276 -0.90 12.71 -12.09
CA GLY A 276 0.08 13.73 -11.72
C GLY A 276 1.34 13.17 -11.04
N ARG A 277 1.41 11.85 -10.77
CA ARG A 277 2.60 11.22 -10.21
C ARG A 277 3.77 11.28 -11.17
N ILE A 278 4.94 11.66 -10.65
CA ILE A 278 6.18 11.72 -11.40
C ILE A 278 6.71 10.29 -11.57
N ASP A 279 6.98 9.88 -12.80
CA ASP A 279 7.65 8.62 -13.14
C ASP A 279 9.03 8.82 -13.77
N GLN A 280 9.38 10.08 -14.12
CA GLN A 280 10.73 10.46 -14.50
C GLN A 280 11.10 11.79 -13.84
N LEU A 281 12.10 11.74 -12.96
CA LEU A 281 12.65 12.89 -12.25
C LEU A 281 14.13 13.05 -12.57
N LYS A 282 14.51 14.25 -13.03
CA LYS A 282 15.92 14.64 -13.17
C LYS A 282 16.41 15.26 -11.87
N ILE A 283 17.42 14.65 -11.29
CA ILE A 283 18.15 15.15 -10.13
C ILE A 283 19.41 15.81 -10.62
N VAL A 284 19.61 17.09 -10.29
CA VAL A 284 20.77 17.87 -10.69
C VAL A 284 21.60 18.20 -9.44
N GLY A 285 22.84 17.75 -9.45
CA GLY A 285 23.81 18.08 -8.41
C GLY A 285 25.06 18.73 -9.00
N THR A 286 25.91 19.26 -8.13
CA THR A 286 27.15 19.94 -8.54
C THR A 286 28.20 18.98 -9.12
N LYS A 287 28.14 17.68 -8.81
CA LYS A 287 29.07 16.65 -9.28
C LYS A 287 28.45 15.68 -10.26
N HIS A 288 27.14 15.40 -10.14
CA HIS A 288 26.44 14.40 -10.92
C HIS A 288 25.01 14.86 -11.26
N THR A 289 24.52 14.41 -12.42
CA THR A 289 23.12 14.62 -12.84
C THR A 289 22.60 13.32 -13.39
N GLU A 290 21.42 12.89 -12.96
CA GLU A 290 20.78 11.64 -13.41
C GLU A 290 19.28 11.80 -13.52
N VAL A 291 18.67 11.06 -14.46
CA VAL A 291 17.21 10.89 -14.55
C VAL A 291 16.86 9.56 -13.91
N ILE A 292 16.01 9.62 -12.89
CA ILE A 292 15.52 8.43 -12.19
C ILE A 292 14.03 8.23 -12.44
N GLY A 293 13.56 7.03 -12.30
CA GLY A 293 12.17 6.55 -12.33
C GLY A 293 12.17 5.10 -11.80
N LYS A 294 11.14 4.49 -11.50
CA LYS A 294 9.72 4.84 -11.48
C LYS A 294 9.30 5.49 -10.16
N GLU A 295 7.97 5.53 -9.91
CA GLU A 295 7.29 6.14 -8.77
C GLU A 295 7.96 5.79 -7.43
N LEU A 296 8.11 4.50 -7.12
CA LEU A 296 8.67 4.04 -5.86
C LEU A 296 10.14 4.45 -5.67
N LYS A 297 10.96 4.37 -6.73
CA LYS A 297 12.38 4.79 -6.64
C LYS A 297 12.49 6.28 -6.32
N ILE A 298 11.65 7.12 -6.91
CA ILE A 298 11.59 8.56 -6.63
C ILE A 298 11.26 8.79 -5.16
N ARG A 299 10.24 8.12 -4.62
CA ARG A 299 9.85 8.24 -3.21
C ARG A 299 10.95 7.81 -2.25
N LEU A 300 11.61 6.70 -2.55
CA LEU A 300 12.69 6.16 -1.70
C LEU A 300 13.93 7.06 -1.69
N TRP A 301 14.27 7.68 -2.83
CA TRP A 301 15.48 8.51 -2.91
C TRP A 301 15.32 9.90 -2.31
N LEU A 302 14.09 10.41 -2.22
CA LEU A 302 13.80 11.75 -1.71
C LEU A 302 13.36 11.79 -0.24
N SER A 303 13.50 10.68 0.51
CA SER A 303 13.15 10.64 1.93
C SER A 303 14.07 9.71 2.71
N LYS A 304 14.28 10.02 3.99
CA LYS A 304 14.98 9.11 4.92
C LYS A 304 14.27 7.77 5.05
N THR A 305 12.95 7.78 4.96
CA THR A 305 12.07 6.61 4.93
C THR A 305 11.55 6.40 3.51
N CYS A 306 10.30 6.73 3.26
CA CYS A 306 9.66 6.70 1.95
C CYS A 306 8.75 7.93 1.85
N LEU A 307 8.86 8.72 0.77
CA LEU A 307 7.99 9.87 0.55
C LEU A 307 6.55 9.39 0.36
N TYR A 308 5.56 10.18 0.77
CA TYR A 308 4.15 9.78 0.79
C TYR A 308 3.61 9.36 -0.60
N SER A 309 3.96 10.11 -1.65
CA SER A 309 3.70 9.78 -3.05
C SER A 309 4.75 10.42 -3.95
N SER A 310 4.73 10.12 -5.26
CA SER A 310 5.50 10.88 -6.24
C SER A 310 4.69 11.98 -6.94
N TRP A 311 3.47 12.25 -6.49
CA TRP A 311 2.70 13.39 -6.97
C TRP A 311 3.00 14.61 -6.12
N PHE A 312 3.97 15.41 -6.53
CA PHE A 312 4.37 16.65 -5.85
C PHE A 312 4.88 17.71 -6.81
N GLU A 313 4.79 18.96 -6.37
CA GLU A 313 5.47 20.10 -6.97
C GLU A 313 6.71 20.45 -6.17
N VAL A 314 7.72 20.99 -6.86
CA VAL A 314 9.00 21.38 -6.27
C VAL A 314 9.11 22.90 -6.26
N GLU A 315 9.23 23.49 -5.08
CA GLU A 315 9.57 24.91 -4.93
C GLU A 315 10.98 25.03 -4.34
N LYS A 316 11.87 25.73 -5.05
CA LYS A 316 13.21 26.05 -4.54
C LYS A 316 13.17 27.43 -3.89
N LYS A 317 13.43 27.49 -2.60
CA LYS A 317 13.52 28.74 -1.85
C LYS A 317 14.99 29.18 -1.73
N PRO A 318 15.37 30.31 -2.36
CA PRO A 318 16.71 30.84 -2.19
C PRO A 318 16.90 31.29 -0.74
N SER A 319 18.09 31.05 -0.21
CA SER A 319 18.47 31.61 1.08
C SER A 319 19.76 32.40 0.92
N TYR A 320 19.80 33.60 1.50
CA TYR A 320 21.00 34.46 1.52
C TYR A 320 21.89 34.23 2.74
N ILE A 321 21.42 33.43 3.73
CA ILE A 321 22.09 33.26 5.04
C ILE A 321 22.38 31.78 5.35
N VAL A 322 21.57 30.87 4.81
CA VAL A 322 21.65 29.41 4.98
C VAL A 322 21.54 28.76 3.61
N HIS A 323 21.86 27.47 3.46
CA HIS A 323 21.70 26.75 2.20
C HIS A 323 20.27 26.87 1.63
N PRO A 324 20.10 26.93 0.28
CA PRO A 324 18.77 26.94 -0.33
C PRO A 324 17.95 25.73 0.14
N SER A 325 16.65 25.88 0.21
CA SER A 325 15.76 24.80 0.61
C SER A 325 14.83 24.37 -0.54
N PHE A 326 14.44 23.10 -0.52
CA PHE A 326 13.47 22.50 -1.41
C PHE A 326 12.20 22.21 -0.62
N VAL A 327 11.07 22.77 -1.06
CA VAL A 327 9.75 22.48 -0.53
C VAL A 327 9.06 21.58 -1.53
N LEU A 328 8.67 20.37 -1.10
CA LEU A 328 7.88 19.42 -1.87
C LEU A 328 6.45 19.48 -1.33
N THR A 329 5.53 19.96 -2.13
CA THR A 329 4.09 19.99 -1.80
C THR A 329 3.39 18.94 -2.66
N GLY A 330 2.76 17.96 -2.05
CA GLY A 330 2.24 16.80 -2.78
C GLY A 330 0.87 16.34 -2.33
N HIS A 331 0.35 15.37 -3.09
CA HIS A 331 -0.98 14.81 -2.93
C HIS A 331 -0.95 13.29 -2.92
N GLY A 332 -1.85 12.69 -2.13
CA GLY A 332 -2.05 11.26 -2.04
C GLY A 332 -0.97 10.52 -1.25
N TRP A 333 -1.22 9.23 -1.02
CA TRP A 333 -0.38 8.33 -0.23
C TRP A 333 -0.31 6.97 -0.90
N GLY A 334 0.87 6.57 -1.33
CA GLY A 334 1.14 5.35 -2.08
C GLY A 334 1.22 5.57 -3.59
N HIS A 335 1.41 4.48 -4.33
CA HIS A 335 1.65 4.47 -5.77
C HIS A 335 0.46 4.93 -6.62
N GLY A 336 -0.74 4.95 -6.09
CA GLY A 336 -1.94 5.46 -6.77
C GLY A 336 -2.65 4.48 -7.71
N ALA A 337 -2.07 3.35 -8.07
CA ALA A 337 -2.64 2.40 -9.03
C ALA A 337 -3.66 1.45 -8.36
N GLY A 338 -4.77 1.15 -9.04
CA GLY A 338 -5.83 0.28 -8.55
C GLY A 338 -6.70 0.91 -7.45
N LEU A 339 -7.09 0.15 -6.42
CA LEU A 339 -8.04 0.60 -5.41
C LEU A 339 -7.44 1.66 -4.46
N CYS A 340 -8.13 2.79 -4.34
CA CYS A 340 -7.89 3.80 -3.31
C CYS A 340 -8.64 3.40 -2.03
N GLN A 341 -7.95 3.05 -0.96
CA GLN A 341 -8.57 2.58 0.29
C GLN A 341 -9.50 3.63 0.90
N ILE A 342 -9.07 4.91 0.94
CA ILE A 342 -9.91 6.01 1.44
C ILE A 342 -11.13 6.20 0.55
N GLY A 343 -10.95 6.26 -0.77
CA GLY A 343 -12.06 6.44 -1.70
C GLY A 343 -13.07 5.28 -1.62
N ALA A 344 -12.59 4.04 -1.55
CA ALA A 344 -13.43 2.85 -1.41
C ALA A 344 -14.18 2.83 -0.05
N ALA A 345 -13.56 3.33 1.02
CA ALA A 345 -14.21 3.46 2.31
C ALA A 345 -15.37 4.45 2.28
N VAL A 346 -15.18 5.58 1.60
CA VAL A 346 -16.24 6.59 1.43
C VAL A 346 -17.37 6.05 0.55
N MET A 347 -17.07 5.40 -0.56
CA MET A 347 -18.08 4.73 -1.39
C MET A 347 -18.91 3.72 -0.58
N ALA A 348 -18.24 2.84 0.20
CA ALA A 348 -18.91 1.86 1.04
C ALA A 348 -19.83 2.53 2.08
N ALA A 349 -19.39 3.63 2.57
CA ALA A 349 -20.12 4.43 3.53
C ALA A 349 -21.33 5.17 2.93
N GLU A 350 -21.29 5.51 1.66
CA GLU A 350 -22.42 6.04 0.89
C GLU A 350 -23.40 4.95 0.46
N GLY A 351 -23.11 3.68 0.80
CA GLY A 351 -23.99 2.54 0.53
C GLY A 351 -23.67 1.79 -0.77
N HIS A 352 -22.52 2.08 -1.40
CA HIS A 352 -22.07 1.28 -2.54
C HIS A 352 -21.67 -0.13 -2.10
N SER A 353 -22.07 -1.11 -2.88
CA SER A 353 -21.68 -2.51 -2.67
C SER A 353 -20.19 -2.73 -3.00
N TYR A 354 -19.62 -3.81 -2.49
CA TYR A 354 -18.22 -4.15 -2.79
C TYR A 354 -18.01 -4.44 -4.29
N GLU A 355 -19.01 -4.93 -5.00
CA GLU A 355 -18.99 -5.14 -6.46
C GLU A 355 -18.92 -3.80 -7.21
N GLU A 356 -19.68 -2.79 -6.78
CA GLU A 356 -19.64 -1.45 -7.36
C GLU A 356 -18.28 -0.79 -7.11
N ILE A 357 -17.73 -0.94 -5.90
CA ILE A 357 -16.38 -0.47 -5.54
C ILE A 357 -15.32 -1.13 -6.44
N LEU A 358 -15.37 -2.45 -6.58
CA LEU A 358 -14.45 -3.19 -7.43
C LEU A 358 -14.54 -2.76 -8.90
N ASN A 359 -15.75 -2.60 -9.43
CA ASN A 359 -15.97 -2.16 -10.80
C ASN A 359 -15.46 -0.72 -11.05
N ASN A 360 -15.56 0.16 -10.04
CA ASN A 360 -15.03 1.53 -10.13
C ASN A 360 -13.49 1.54 -10.28
N TYR A 361 -12.77 0.75 -9.46
CA TYR A 361 -11.30 0.78 -9.44
C TYR A 361 -10.62 -0.20 -10.39
N TYR A 362 -11.34 -1.22 -10.86
CA TYR A 362 -10.85 -2.23 -11.81
C TYR A 362 -11.84 -2.41 -12.97
N PRO A 363 -12.02 -1.36 -13.81
CA PRO A 363 -12.98 -1.42 -14.89
C PRO A 363 -12.65 -2.53 -15.90
N GLY A 364 -13.66 -3.20 -16.41
CA GLY A 364 -13.53 -4.29 -17.38
C GLY A 364 -13.10 -5.63 -16.77
N THR A 365 -13.06 -5.75 -15.45
CA THR A 365 -12.88 -7.04 -14.76
C THR A 365 -14.21 -7.75 -14.52
N ARG A 366 -14.13 -9.03 -14.17
CA ARG A 366 -15.28 -9.84 -13.75
C ARG A 366 -15.02 -10.45 -12.39
N LEU A 367 -16.00 -10.41 -11.52
CA LEU A 367 -16.00 -11.14 -10.27
C LEU A 367 -16.36 -12.62 -10.55
N ASN A 368 -15.47 -13.53 -10.21
CA ASN A 368 -15.62 -14.95 -10.42
C ASN A 368 -15.54 -15.74 -9.12
N GLU A 369 -16.37 -16.77 -8.96
CA GLU A 369 -16.41 -17.64 -7.78
C GLU A 369 -15.58 -18.94 -7.96
N LYS A 370 -14.56 -18.96 -8.79
CA LYS A 370 -13.90 -20.17 -9.30
C LYS A 370 -13.03 -20.96 -8.32
N MET A 371 -12.81 -20.51 -7.10
CA MET A 371 -11.83 -21.16 -6.21
C MET A 371 -12.44 -21.98 -5.05
N ARG A 372 -13.67 -22.45 -5.19
CA ARG A 372 -14.31 -23.35 -4.20
C ARG A 372 -13.97 -24.85 -4.37
N LYS A 373 -12.76 -25.17 -4.90
CA LYS A 373 -12.35 -26.59 -4.97
C LYS A 373 -11.01 -26.81 -4.32
#